data_8e8eee40a32e9ee765b9f917aaae62d3
#
_entry.id   8e8eee40a32e9ee765b9f917aaae62d3
#
_cell.length_a   1.000
_cell.length_b   1.000
_cell.length_c   1.000
_cell.angle_alpha   90.00
_cell.angle_beta   90.00
_cell.angle_gamma   90.00
#
_symmetry.space_group_name_H-M   'P 1'
#
loop_
_entity.id
_entity.type
_entity.pdbx_description
1 polymer ?
#
loop_
_entity_poly.entity_id
_entity_poly.type
_entity_poly.pdbx_seq_one_letter_code
_entity_poly.pdbx_strand_id
1 'polypeptide(L)'
;EIAQCLVGSEMCIRDRLKGVISMVRLIMGEKGTGKTKKLIEMINTTAQEDNGSVVCVEAKSTMTFDLHYHVRLISAYEYDLSNYEALRGFLFGLYAGNYDISHIFIDNLFKITGGECNQAADDFLNELDRFSNATGVKFTISVSGDPALATDGMQKYL
;
A
#
# COMPACT_ATOMS: atom_id res chain seq x y z
N GLU A 1 -6.59 36.63 16.67
CA GLU A 1 -7.14 35.27 17.01
C GLU A 1 -8.07 34.73 15.93
N ILE A 2 -9.04 35.54 15.43
CA ILE A 2 -9.95 35.13 14.35
C ILE A 2 -9.19 34.88 13.03
N ALA A 3 -8.15 35.67 12.74
CA ALA A 3 -7.30 35.49 11.55
C ALA A 3 -6.49 34.18 11.63
N GLN A 4 -6.02 33.76 12.80
CA GLN A 4 -5.35 32.48 13.00
C GLN A 4 -6.29 31.29 12.79
N CYS A 5 -7.53 31.36 13.28
CA CYS A 5 -8.55 30.32 13.02
C CYS A 5 -8.91 30.21 11.55
N LEU A 6 -8.99 31.32 10.81
CA LEU A 6 -9.25 31.36 9.38
C LEU A 6 -8.08 30.77 8.58
N VAL A 7 -6.84 31.09 8.95
CA VAL A 7 -5.64 30.51 8.31
C VAL A 7 -5.56 29.00 8.55
N GLY A 8 -5.89 28.52 9.76
CA GLY A 8 -6.00 27.10 10.06
C GLY A 8 -7.09 26.39 9.26
N SER A 9 -8.24 27.05 9.10
CA SER A 9 -9.35 26.55 8.28
C SER A 9 -8.99 26.52 6.79
N GLU A 10 -8.28 27.53 6.29
CA GLU A 10 -7.81 27.57 4.90
C GLU A 10 -6.74 26.50 4.62
N MET A 11 -5.84 26.22 5.56
CA MET A 11 -4.89 25.09 5.44
C MET A 11 -5.63 23.76 5.42
N CYS A 12 -6.61 23.53 6.29
CA CYS A 12 -7.45 22.33 6.26
C CYS A 12 -8.26 22.21 4.96
N ILE A 13 -8.76 23.32 4.42
CA ILE A 13 -9.51 23.36 3.15
C ILE A 13 -8.55 23.18 1.95
N ARG A 14 -7.35 23.78 1.97
CA ARG A 14 -6.33 23.57 0.94
C ARG A 14 -5.83 22.13 0.91
N ASP A 15 -5.68 21.49 2.04
CA ASP A 15 -5.33 20.06 2.10
C ASP A 15 -6.48 19.19 1.60
N ARG A 16 -7.72 19.60 1.80
CA ARG A 16 -8.91 18.95 1.20
C ARG A 16 -9.05 19.23 -0.30
N LEU A 17 -8.67 20.40 -0.78
CA LEU A 17 -8.75 20.79 -2.19
C LEU A 17 -7.52 20.39 -3.01
N LYS A 18 -6.37 20.17 -2.37
CA LYS A 18 -5.19 19.56 -3.01
C LYS A 18 -5.35 18.05 -3.18
N GLY A 19 -6.60 17.57 -3.30
CA GLY A 19 -6.93 16.17 -3.35
C GLY A 19 -6.03 15.45 -2.36
N VAL A 20 -6.57 14.94 -1.28
CA VAL A 20 -5.81 14.05 -0.40
C VAL A 20 -5.13 13.08 -1.35
N ILE A 21 -3.83 13.29 -1.61
CA ILE A 21 -3.04 12.31 -2.35
C ILE A 21 -3.05 11.12 -1.42
N SER A 22 -3.99 10.21 -1.66
CA SER A 22 -4.05 8.99 -0.88
C SER A 22 -2.66 8.38 -0.92
N MET A 23 -2.06 8.19 0.23
CA MET A 23 -0.76 7.52 0.34
C MET A 23 -0.89 6.02 0.13
N VAL A 24 -2.11 5.55 -0.11
CA VAL A 24 -2.44 4.20 -0.57
C VAL A 24 -2.73 4.25 -2.06
N ARG A 25 -2.03 3.44 -2.84
CA ARG A 25 -2.20 3.29 -4.29
C ARG A 25 -2.50 1.85 -4.64
N LEU A 26 -3.51 1.64 -5.46
CA LEU A 26 -3.90 0.35 -5.98
C LEU A 26 -3.52 0.24 -7.47
N ILE A 27 -2.90 -0.87 -7.85
CA ILE A 27 -2.60 -1.21 -9.25
C ILE A 27 -3.41 -2.45 -9.59
N MET A 28 -4.40 -2.30 -10.44
CA MET A 28 -5.30 -3.39 -10.82
C MET A 28 -5.16 -3.74 -12.29
N GLY A 29 -5.29 -5.01 -12.61
CA GLY A 29 -5.25 -5.51 -13.99
C GLY A 29 -5.33 -7.04 -14.01
N GLU A 30 -5.70 -7.58 -15.15
CA GLU A 30 -5.76 -9.03 -15.33
C GLU A 30 -4.40 -9.69 -15.19
N LYS A 31 -4.40 -11.00 -14.96
CA LYS A 31 -3.17 -11.79 -14.89
C LYS A 31 -2.41 -11.71 -16.22
N GLY A 32 -1.10 -11.46 -16.16
CA GLY A 32 -0.25 -11.36 -17.34
C GLY A 32 -0.17 -9.97 -17.97
N THR A 33 -0.74 -8.92 -17.35
CA THR A 33 -0.67 -7.52 -17.85
C THR A 33 0.61 -6.76 -17.44
N GLY A 34 1.59 -7.44 -16.85
CA GLY A 34 2.86 -6.83 -16.46
C GLY A 34 2.84 -6.04 -15.16
N LYS A 35 1.83 -6.22 -14.30
CA LYS A 35 1.73 -5.53 -12.98
C LYS A 35 2.95 -5.75 -12.10
N THR A 36 3.41 -6.99 -11.98
CA THR A 36 4.57 -7.34 -11.16
C THR A 36 5.83 -6.65 -11.67
N LYS A 37 6.06 -6.62 -12.99
CA LYS A 37 7.20 -5.90 -13.57
C LYS A 37 7.15 -4.41 -13.26
N LYS A 38 5.99 -3.79 -13.44
CA LYS A 38 5.77 -2.38 -13.11
C LYS A 38 6.00 -2.13 -11.61
N LEU A 39 5.53 -3.04 -10.76
CA LEU A 39 5.72 -2.94 -9.31
C LEU A 39 7.21 -3.01 -8.95
N ILE A 40 7.97 -3.95 -9.53
CA ILE A 40 9.43 -4.09 -9.33
C ILE A 40 10.16 -2.80 -9.73
N GLU A 41 9.82 -2.21 -10.87
CA GLU A 41 10.40 -0.93 -11.31
C GLU A 41 10.11 0.19 -10.31
N MET A 42 8.88 0.27 -9.81
CA MET A 42 8.49 1.26 -8.79
C MET A 42 9.22 1.03 -7.46
N ILE A 43 9.33 -0.21 -7.01
CA ILE A 43 10.04 -0.58 -5.78
C ILE A 43 11.50 -0.15 -5.86
N ASN A 44 12.19 -0.51 -6.94
CA ASN A 44 13.60 -0.21 -7.12
C ASN A 44 13.86 1.30 -7.23
N THR A 45 13.00 2.03 -7.92
CA THR A 45 13.08 3.50 -7.99
C THR A 45 12.89 4.11 -6.59
N THR A 46 11.86 3.68 -5.87
CA THR A 46 11.59 4.16 -4.51
C THR A 46 12.76 3.86 -3.56
N ALA A 47 13.35 2.67 -3.65
CA ALA A 47 14.48 2.28 -2.81
C ALA A 47 15.76 3.10 -3.06
N GLN A 48 15.88 3.70 -4.24
CA GLN A 48 17.01 4.59 -4.58
C GLN A 48 16.75 6.05 -4.19
N GLU A 49 15.50 6.49 -4.27
CA GLU A 49 15.11 7.90 -4.06
C GLU A 49 14.70 8.20 -2.62
N ASP A 50 14.14 7.22 -1.92
CA ASP A 50 13.62 7.41 -0.56
C ASP A 50 14.72 7.17 0.49
N ASN A 51 14.76 8.02 1.50
CA ASN A 51 15.69 7.88 2.64
C ASN A 51 15.20 6.87 3.69
N GLY A 52 13.97 6.41 3.58
CA GLY A 52 13.37 5.44 4.50
C GLY A 52 13.56 3.98 4.05
N SER A 53 13.18 3.07 4.93
CA SER A 53 13.18 1.64 4.63
C SER A 53 12.00 1.26 3.74
N VAL A 54 12.29 0.55 2.66
CA VAL A 54 11.28 0.04 1.71
C VAL A 54 11.06 -1.45 1.96
N VAL A 55 9.80 -1.85 2.08
CA VAL A 55 9.40 -3.23 2.31
C VAL A 55 8.52 -3.71 1.16
N CYS A 56 8.73 -4.93 0.70
CA CYS A 56 7.88 -5.61 -0.28
C CYS A 56 7.35 -6.91 0.33
N VAL A 57 6.04 -7.08 0.32
CA VAL A 57 5.35 -8.31 0.74
C VAL A 57 4.80 -9.00 -0.50
N GLU A 58 5.18 -10.24 -0.72
CA GLU A 58 4.65 -11.08 -1.79
C GLU A 58 4.20 -12.45 -1.26
N ALA A 59 3.43 -13.20 -2.04
CA ALA A 59 2.95 -14.51 -1.61
C ALA A 59 4.10 -15.51 -1.36
N LYS A 60 5.08 -15.54 -2.29
CA LYS A 60 6.29 -16.38 -2.21
C LYS A 60 7.47 -15.55 -2.69
N SER A 61 8.65 -15.71 -2.08
CA SER A 61 9.88 -14.96 -2.43
C SER A 61 10.38 -15.26 -3.86
N THR A 62 9.67 -14.74 -4.85
CA THR A 62 9.99 -14.91 -6.27
C THR A 62 10.80 -13.75 -6.83
N MET A 63 10.69 -12.57 -6.22
CA MET A 63 11.34 -11.32 -6.67
C MET A 63 12.77 -11.13 -6.12
N THR A 64 13.34 -12.11 -5.43
CA THR A 64 14.61 -11.98 -4.68
C THR A 64 15.76 -11.43 -5.54
N PHE A 65 15.81 -11.78 -6.81
CA PHE A 65 16.89 -11.35 -7.72
C PHE A 65 16.57 -10.07 -8.50
N ASP A 66 15.32 -9.61 -8.46
CA ASP A 66 14.85 -8.46 -9.23
C ASP A 66 14.82 -7.17 -8.41
N LEU A 67 14.87 -7.29 -7.09
CA LEU A 67 14.79 -6.16 -6.17
C LEU A 67 16.15 -5.66 -5.72
N HIS A 68 16.25 -4.35 -5.54
CA HIS A 68 17.42 -3.71 -4.97
C HIS A 68 17.70 -4.22 -3.54
N TYR A 69 18.97 -4.40 -3.18
CA TYR A 69 19.38 -5.01 -1.90
C TYR A 69 18.92 -4.24 -0.64
N HIS A 70 18.55 -2.97 -0.76
CA HIS A 70 17.97 -2.17 0.34
C HIS A 70 16.49 -2.48 0.60
N VAL A 71 15.84 -3.19 -0.31
CA VAL A 71 14.43 -3.58 -0.15
C VAL A 71 14.33 -4.82 0.72
N ARG A 72 13.56 -4.74 1.77
CA ARG A 72 13.24 -5.93 2.57
C ARG A 72 12.09 -6.70 1.91
N LEU A 73 12.43 -7.85 1.35
CA LEU A 73 11.45 -8.77 0.78
C LEU A 73 10.91 -9.71 1.86
N ILE A 74 9.58 -9.86 1.91
CA ILE A 74 8.87 -10.70 2.87
C ILE A 74 7.95 -11.65 2.12
N SER A 75 8.06 -12.95 2.41
CA SER A 75 7.17 -13.98 1.92
C SER A 75 5.96 -14.12 2.86
N ALA A 76 4.76 -13.86 2.37
CA ALA A 76 3.55 -13.96 3.17
C ALA A 76 3.29 -15.38 3.68
N TYR A 77 3.69 -16.41 2.92
CA TYR A 77 3.54 -17.81 3.33
C TYR A 77 4.39 -18.20 4.54
N GLU A 78 5.53 -17.55 4.73
CA GLU A 78 6.40 -17.85 5.88
C GLU A 78 5.81 -17.39 7.22
N TYR A 79 4.83 -16.47 7.16
CA TYR A 79 4.20 -15.86 8.33
C TYR A 79 2.70 -16.11 8.41
N ASP A 80 2.17 -17.06 7.62
CA ASP A 80 0.73 -17.42 7.58
C ASP A 80 -0.21 -16.23 7.35
N LEU A 81 0.18 -15.29 6.49
CA LEU A 81 -0.59 -14.08 6.20
C LEU A 81 -1.73 -14.37 5.22
N SER A 82 -2.58 -15.33 5.52
CA SER A 82 -3.60 -15.86 4.61
C SER A 82 -4.95 -15.15 4.64
N ASN A 83 -5.09 -14.06 5.39
CA ASN A 83 -6.30 -13.26 5.48
C ASN A 83 -5.98 -11.79 5.78
N TYR A 84 -6.98 -10.91 5.63
CA TYR A 84 -6.82 -9.47 5.82
C TYR A 84 -6.41 -9.09 7.25
N GLU A 85 -6.94 -9.78 8.26
CA GLU A 85 -6.63 -9.47 9.67
C GLU A 85 -5.18 -9.80 10.02
N ALA A 86 -4.70 -10.98 9.61
CA ALA A 86 -3.32 -11.40 9.81
C ALA A 86 -2.36 -10.45 9.08
N LEU A 87 -2.64 -10.15 7.82
CA LEU A 87 -1.82 -9.23 7.01
C LEU A 87 -1.79 -7.83 7.63
N ARG A 88 -2.93 -7.28 8.02
CA ARG A 88 -3.02 -5.99 8.70
C ARG A 88 -2.17 -5.93 9.96
N GLY A 89 -2.37 -6.91 10.85
CA GLY A 89 -1.62 -7.00 12.11
C GLY A 89 -0.12 -7.08 11.88
N PHE A 90 0.29 -7.84 10.88
CA PHE A 90 1.69 -7.97 10.49
C PHE A 90 2.27 -6.64 9.97
N LEU A 91 1.56 -5.94 9.07
CA LEU A 91 2.01 -4.65 8.53
C LEU A 91 2.15 -3.59 9.63
N PHE A 92 1.20 -3.53 10.55
CA PHE A 92 1.26 -2.61 11.68
C PHE A 92 2.40 -2.98 12.64
N GLY A 93 2.63 -4.28 12.87
CA GLY A 93 3.75 -4.79 13.65
C GLY A 93 5.11 -4.49 13.02
N LEU A 94 5.22 -4.56 11.69
CA LEU A 94 6.45 -4.15 10.98
C LEU A 94 6.80 -2.70 11.27
N TYR A 95 5.84 -1.80 11.17
CA TYR A 95 6.05 -0.39 11.46
C TYR A 95 6.34 -0.13 12.94
N ALA A 96 5.63 -0.82 13.85
CA ALA A 96 5.90 -0.73 15.28
C ALA A 96 7.32 -1.15 15.66
N GLY A 97 7.88 -2.10 14.91
CA GLY A 97 9.28 -2.55 15.07
C GLY A 97 10.32 -1.70 14.33
N ASN A 98 9.90 -0.91 13.36
CA ASN A 98 10.80 -0.05 12.57
C ASN A 98 10.06 1.18 12.05
N TYR A 99 10.18 2.30 12.75
CA TYR A 99 9.56 3.58 12.37
C TYR A 99 10.20 4.23 11.13
N ASP A 100 11.33 3.72 10.64
CA ASP A 100 11.99 4.22 9.44
C ASP A 100 11.35 3.71 8.14
N ILE A 101 10.37 2.82 8.23
CA ILE A 101 9.63 2.34 7.06
C ILE A 101 8.85 3.50 6.44
N SER A 102 9.20 3.82 5.20
CA SER A 102 8.58 4.90 4.42
C SER A 102 7.54 4.38 3.42
N HIS A 103 7.78 3.18 2.87
CA HIS A 103 6.91 2.61 1.84
C HIS A 103 6.79 1.09 1.98
N ILE A 104 5.58 0.60 1.89
CA ILE A 104 5.27 -0.83 1.85
C ILE A 104 4.58 -1.16 0.52
N PHE A 105 5.16 -2.07 -0.22
CA PHE A 105 4.60 -2.64 -1.44
C PHE A 105 3.99 -4.01 -1.15
N ILE A 106 2.85 -4.31 -1.74
CA ILE A 106 2.17 -5.61 -1.61
C ILE A 106 1.90 -6.13 -3.02
N ASP A 107 2.54 -7.24 -3.39
CA ASP A 107 2.31 -7.87 -4.68
C ASP A 107 1.19 -8.91 -4.60
N ASN A 108 0.15 -8.65 -5.39
CA ASN A 108 -1.02 -9.50 -5.54
C ASN A 108 -1.74 -9.81 -4.22
N LEU A 109 -2.38 -8.80 -3.66
CA LEU A 109 -3.13 -8.87 -2.39
C LEU A 109 -4.08 -10.08 -2.33
N PHE A 110 -4.85 -10.33 -3.39
CA PHE A 110 -5.81 -11.43 -3.40
C PHE A 110 -5.16 -12.81 -3.41
N LYS A 111 -3.96 -12.93 -3.97
CA LYS A 111 -3.19 -14.18 -3.89
C LYS A 111 -2.68 -14.45 -2.48
N ILE A 112 -2.38 -13.40 -1.71
CA ILE A 112 -1.94 -13.51 -0.32
C ILE A 112 -3.14 -13.87 0.57
N THR A 113 -4.23 -13.13 0.47
CA THR A 113 -5.36 -13.20 1.41
C THR A 113 -6.48 -14.14 0.99
N GLY A 114 -6.46 -14.65 -0.25
CA GLY A 114 -7.59 -15.39 -0.83
C GLY A 114 -8.84 -14.53 -1.04
N GLY A 115 -8.67 -13.20 -1.10
CA GLY A 115 -9.76 -12.24 -1.21
C GLY A 115 -10.25 -12.02 -2.64
N GLU A 116 -11.29 -11.22 -2.74
CA GLU A 116 -11.95 -10.79 -3.97
C GLU A 116 -12.31 -9.31 -3.90
N CYS A 117 -12.80 -8.75 -5.02
CA CYS A 117 -13.36 -7.40 -5.03
C CYS A 117 -14.67 -7.35 -4.24
N ASN A 118 -14.60 -7.11 -2.95
CA ASN A 118 -15.75 -7.08 -2.04
C ASN A 118 -15.53 -6.07 -0.90
N GLN A 119 -16.54 -5.98 -0.02
CA GLN A 119 -16.49 -5.07 1.14
C GLN A 119 -15.31 -5.34 2.06
N ALA A 120 -14.85 -6.59 2.21
CA ALA A 120 -13.69 -6.90 3.06
C ALA A 120 -12.40 -6.29 2.50
N ALA A 121 -12.24 -6.25 1.18
CA ALA A 121 -11.13 -5.56 0.53
C ALA A 121 -11.20 -4.05 0.73
N ASP A 122 -12.40 -3.46 0.61
CA ASP A 122 -12.62 -2.03 0.87
C ASP A 122 -12.27 -1.65 2.30
N ASP A 123 -12.72 -2.44 3.27
CA ASP A 123 -12.45 -2.22 4.69
C ASP A 123 -10.96 -2.30 4.98
N PHE A 124 -10.26 -3.27 4.41
CA PHE A 124 -8.82 -3.40 4.54
C PHE A 124 -8.07 -2.18 3.97
N LEU A 125 -8.43 -1.73 2.77
CA LEU A 125 -7.83 -0.55 2.14
C LEU A 125 -8.09 0.73 2.94
N ASN A 126 -9.31 0.90 3.47
CA ASN A 126 -9.67 2.02 4.33
C ASN A 126 -8.87 2.03 5.65
N GLU A 127 -8.61 0.86 6.23
CA GLU A 127 -7.78 0.75 7.43
C GLU A 127 -6.31 1.10 7.14
N LEU A 128 -5.77 0.65 6.00
CA LEU A 128 -4.43 1.04 5.56
C LEU A 128 -4.34 2.55 5.29
N ASP A 129 -5.37 3.14 4.71
CA ASP A 129 -5.41 4.58 4.45
C ASP A 129 -5.40 5.39 5.76
N ARG A 130 -6.19 4.98 6.76
CA ARG A 130 -6.15 5.60 8.09
C ARG A 130 -4.77 5.48 8.74
N PHE A 131 -4.18 4.30 8.67
CA PHE A 131 -2.84 4.06 9.21
C PHE A 131 -1.77 4.88 8.47
N SER A 132 -1.84 4.95 7.16
CA SER A 132 -0.98 5.75 6.30
C SER A 132 -1.05 7.24 6.66
N ASN A 133 -2.25 7.77 6.83
CA ASN A 133 -2.46 9.16 7.23
C ASN A 133 -1.92 9.46 8.64
N ALA A 134 -1.96 8.49 9.55
CA ALA A 134 -1.45 8.64 10.92
C ALA A 134 0.08 8.53 11.01
N THR A 135 0.71 7.73 10.16
CA THR A 135 2.15 7.39 10.25
C THR A 135 3.02 8.01 9.17
N GLY A 136 2.44 8.38 8.04
CA GLY A 136 3.16 8.83 6.86
C GLY A 136 3.68 7.69 5.97
N VAL A 137 3.44 6.43 6.31
CA VAL A 137 3.84 5.27 5.50
C VAL A 137 2.98 5.20 4.24
N LYS A 138 3.62 5.08 3.08
CA LYS A 138 2.94 4.89 1.80
C LYS A 138 2.71 3.42 1.54
N PHE A 139 1.59 3.10 0.88
CA PHE A 139 1.28 1.74 0.43
C PHE A 139 1.05 1.72 -1.08
N THR A 140 1.68 0.77 -1.77
CA THR A 140 1.38 0.47 -3.17
C THR A 140 1.05 -1.01 -3.28
N ILE A 141 -0.15 -1.30 -3.73
CA ILE A 141 -0.73 -2.65 -3.69
C ILE A 141 -1.10 -3.06 -5.11
N SER A 142 -0.64 -4.23 -5.55
CA SER A 142 -1.13 -4.81 -6.79
C SER A 142 -2.25 -5.83 -6.52
N VAL A 143 -3.20 -5.89 -7.43
CA VAL A 143 -4.34 -6.81 -7.40
C VAL A 143 -4.53 -7.41 -8.79
N SER A 144 -4.63 -8.73 -8.86
CA SER A 144 -5.02 -9.42 -10.09
C SER A 144 -6.54 -9.50 -10.19
N GLY A 145 -7.10 -8.80 -11.15
CA GLY A 145 -8.53 -8.76 -11.42
C GLY A 145 -8.87 -7.72 -12.48
N ASP A 146 -10.07 -7.83 -13.05
CA ASP A 146 -10.57 -6.85 -14.01
C ASP A 146 -10.83 -5.51 -13.30
N PRO A 147 -10.21 -4.40 -13.73
CA PRO A 147 -10.47 -3.08 -13.16
C PRO A 147 -11.94 -2.65 -13.20
N ALA A 148 -12.72 -3.18 -14.15
CA ALA A 148 -14.16 -2.92 -14.24
C ALA A 148 -14.95 -3.51 -13.08
N LEU A 149 -14.39 -4.51 -12.38
CA LEU A 149 -15.00 -5.15 -11.21
C LEU A 149 -14.56 -4.50 -9.88
N ALA A 150 -13.72 -3.46 -9.93
CA ALA A 150 -13.32 -2.75 -8.73
C ALA A 150 -14.54 -2.12 -8.04
N THR A 151 -14.65 -2.33 -6.74
CA THR A 151 -15.70 -1.70 -5.93
C THR A 151 -15.50 -0.18 -5.88
N ASP A 152 -16.54 0.56 -5.50
CA ASP A 152 -16.43 2.02 -5.31
C ASP A 152 -15.36 2.38 -4.26
N GLY A 153 -15.19 1.52 -3.25
CA GLY A 153 -14.15 1.67 -2.23
C GLY A 153 -12.74 1.51 -2.80
N MET A 154 -12.54 0.56 -3.70
CA MET A 154 -11.25 0.32 -4.37
C MET A 154 -10.91 1.41 -5.40
N GLN A 155 -11.91 1.95 -6.10
CA GLN A 155 -11.72 2.96 -7.16
C GLN A 155 -11.06 4.24 -6.65
N LYS A 156 -11.18 4.56 -5.38
CA LYS A 156 -10.51 5.71 -4.77
C LYS A 156 -8.98 5.63 -4.81
N TYR A 157 -8.44 4.41 -4.91
CA TYR A 157 -7.02 4.12 -4.80
C TYR A 157 -6.36 3.72 -6.13
N LEU A 158 -7.14 3.59 -7.22
CA LEU A 158 -6.70 3.25 -8.58
C LEU A 158 -5.90 4.34 -9.30
#